data_32c2eaf83df6f793200ec8060b9c7d61
#
_entry.id   32c2eaf83df6f793200ec8060b9c7d61
#
_cell.length_a   1.000
_cell.length_b   1.000
_cell.length_c   1.000
_cell.angle_alpha   90.00
_cell.angle_beta   90.00
_cell.angle_gamma   90.00
#
_symmetry.space_group_name_H-M   'P 1'
#
loop_
_entity.id
_entity.type
_entity.pdbx_description
1 polymer ?
#
loop_
_entity_poly.entity_id
_entity_poly.type
_entity_poly.pdbx_seq_one_letter_code
_entity_poly.pdbx_strand_id
1 'polypeptide(L)'
;VVELSIALHRIFNTPKDKFVFDVSHQAYVHKMLTGRWDKIHTIRQYEGLNGYMLRTESDHDCYGAGHAGTAVSAALGMAAARDVTGSDEHVVAVAGDAAFTCGPTFEALNNIAETTKKFILVLNDNEWSIDRNVGAIAKYFHALQTSSTYSHIHDKAAEFVEKVAGKSVRSMAHRVERSAKNLLFPNVLFEKFGMHYY
;
A
#
# COMPACT_ATOMS: atom_id res chain seq x y z
N VAL A 1 3.45 -5.24 -10.78
CA VAL A 1 4.55 -5.25 -9.78
C VAL A 1 5.91 -4.96 -10.40
N VAL A 2 6.16 -5.35 -11.65
CA VAL A 2 7.45 -5.09 -12.32
C VAL A 2 7.70 -3.59 -12.41
N GLU A 3 6.79 -2.85 -12.99
CA GLU A 3 6.85 -1.38 -13.16
C GLU A 3 6.95 -0.68 -11.81
N LEU A 4 6.18 -1.14 -10.81
CA LEU A 4 6.22 -0.63 -9.45
C LEU A 4 7.62 -0.81 -8.83
N SER A 5 8.22 -2.00 -8.96
CA SER A 5 9.55 -2.26 -8.43
C SER A 5 10.61 -1.40 -9.10
N ILE A 6 10.54 -1.24 -10.43
CA ILE A 6 11.45 -0.36 -11.18
C ILE A 6 11.27 1.11 -10.74
N ALA A 7 10.04 1.58 -10.59
CA ALA A 7 9.76 2.94 -10.15
C ALA A 7 10.29 3.21 -8.73
N LEU A 8 10.10 2.27 -7.81
CA LEU A 8 10.63 2.37 -6.44
C LEU A 8 12.16 2.47 -6.46
N HIS A 9 12.85 1.61 -7.21
CA HIS A 9 14.31 1.64 -7.33
C HIS A 9 14.86 2.87 -8.08
N ARG A 10 14.02 3.54 -8.85
CA ARG A 10 14.39 4.79 -9.52
C ARG A 10 14.32 6.00 -8.60
N ILE A 11 13.46 5.97 -7.59
CA ILE A 11 13.18 7.07 -6.67
C ILE A 11 13.97 6.93 -5.36
N PHE A 12 14.05 5.71 -4.85
CA PHE A 12 14.61 5.40 -3.54
C PHE A 12 15.91 4.62 -3.66
N ASN A 13 16.81 4.80 -2.69
CA ASN A 13 18.16 4.24 -2.71
C ASN A 13 18.33 3.15 -1.65
N THR A 14 18.00 1.89 -1.99
CA THR A 14 18.25 0.74 -1.11
C THR A 14 19.75 0.34 -1.14
N PRO A 15 20.37 -0.11 -0.05
CA PRO A 15 19.80 -0.52 1.22
C PRO A 15 19.57 0.60 2.25
N LYS A 16 19.89 1.87 1.93
CA LYS A 16 19.59 2.99 2.83
C LYS A 16 18.08 3.06 3.06
N ASP A 17 17.30 3.26 2.00
CA ASP A 17 15.85 3.21 2.05
C ASP A 17 15.37 1.77 2.19
N LYS A 18 14.30 1.54 2.95
CA LYS A 18 13.81 0.21 3.30
C LYS A 18 12.58 -0.15 2.49
N PHE A 19 12.66 -1.26 1.74
CA PHE A 19 11.52 -1.85 1.05
C PHE A 19 11.06 -3.11 1.77
N VAL A 20 9.81 -3.11 2.25
CA VAL A 20 9.21 -4.23 2.94
C VAL A 20 8.04 -4.74 2.12
N PHE A 21 8.25 -5.86 1.44
CA PHE A 21 7.21 -6.51 0.64
C PHE A 21 6.44 -7.52 1.48
N ASP A 22 5.11 -7.44 1.48
CA ASP A 22 4.28 -8.41 2.16
C ASP A 22 4.39 -9.79 1.49
N VAL A 23 4.55 -10.84 2.27
CA VAL A 23 4.95 -12.18 1.80
C VAL A 23 6.28 -12.16 1.06
N SER A 24 6.51 -11.17 0.23
CA SER A 24 7.65 -10.95 -0.67
C SER A 24 7.81 -11.93 -1.86
N HIS A 25 6.76 -12.69 -2.17
CA HIS A 25 6.73 -13.52 -3.39
C HIS A 25 6.81 -12.70 -4.69
N GLN A 26 6.50 -11.42 -4.63
CA GLN A 26 6.54 -10.46 -5.74
C GLN A 26 7.88 -9.71 -5.82
N ALA A 27 8.87 -10.00 -4.95
CA ALA A 27 10.13 -9.29 -4.86
C ALA A 27 11.21 -9.75 -5.87
N TYR A 28 10.86 -10.54 -6.89
CA TYR A 28 11.84 -11.06 -7.85
C TYR A 28 12.54 -9.95 -8.64
N VAL A 29 11.79 -8.93 -9.05
CA VAL A 29 12.36 -7.75 -9.74
C VAL A 29 13.30 -6.98 -8.81
N HIS A 30 12.95 -6.83 -7.53
CA HIS A 30 13.84 -6.27 -6.53
C HIS A 30 15.17 -7.06 -6.42
N LYS A 31 15.10 -8.39 -6.41
CA LYS A 31 16.31 -9.24 -6.40
C LYS A 31 17.17 -9.02 -7.65
N MET A 32 16.55 -8.95 -8.82
CA MET A 32 17.27 -8.68 -10.08
C MET A 32 17.97 -7.31 -10.06
N LEU A 33 17.28 -6.26 -9.62
CA LEU A 33 17.80 -4.90 -9.56
C LEU A 33 18.86 -4.69 -8.47
N THR A 34 18.95 -5.61 -7.52
CA THR A 34 19.91 -5.57 -6.41
C THR A 34 21.06 -6.59 -6.54
N GLY A 35 21.49 -6.84 -7.79
CA GLY A 35 22.70 -7.59 -8.09
C GLY A 35 22.54 -9.11 -8.15
N ARG A 36 21.31 -9.64 -8.17
CA ARG A 36 21.05 -11.09 -8.24
C ARG A 36 20.50 -11.55 -9.58
N TRP A 37 20.63 -10.71 -10.61
CA TRP A 37 20.16 -11.00 -11.98
C TRP A 37 20.70 -12.33 -12.51
N ASP A 38 22.01 -12.54 -12.44
CA ASP A 38 22.66 -13.72 -12.99
C ASP A 38 22.27 -15.02 -12.29
N LYS A 39 21.76 -14.93 -11.05
CA LYS A 39 21.33 -16.07 -10.24
C LYS A 39 19.81 -16.28 -10.22
N ILE A 40 19.03 -15.45 -10.89
CA ILE A 40 17.57 -15.49 -10.79
C ILE A 40 16.98 -16.83 -11.26
N HIS A 41 17.67 -17.52 -12.17
CA HIS A 41 17.26 -18.85 -12.66
C HIS A 41 17.34 -19.93 -11.57
N THR A 42 18.04 -19.68 -10.46
CA THR A 42 18.16 -20.62 -9.32
C THR A 42 17.10 -20.41 -8.25
N ILE A 43 16.18 -19.45 -8.45
CA ILE A 43 15.19 -19.09 -7.44
C ILE A 43 14.34 -20.32 -7.06
N ARG A 44 14.14 -20.54 -5.76
CA ARG A 44 13.44 -21.69 -5.18
C ARG A 44 14.11 -23.04 -5.42
N GLN A 45 15.32 -23.07 -5.93
CA GLN A 45 16.11 -24.33 -6.06
C GLN A 45 16.98 -24.55 -4.82
N TYR A 46 17.42 -25.80 -4.63
CA TYR A 46 18.36 -26.13 -3.56
C TYR A 46 19.65 -25.33 -3.72
N GLU A 47 20.14 -24.72 -2.64
CA GLU A 47 21.29 -23.79 -2.63
C GLU A 47 21.15 -22.57 -3.60
N GLY A 48 19.99 -22.36 -4.17
CA GLY A 48 19.69 -21.21 -5.02
C GLY A 48 19.12 -20.04 -4.24
N LEU A 49 18.66 -19.01 -4.98
CA LEU A 49 18.03 -17.85 -4.37
C LEU A 49 16.71 -18.22 -3.67
N ASN A 50 16.50 -17.63 -2.51
CA ASN A 50 15.25 -17.77 -1.78
C ASN A 50 14.06 -17.22 -2.60
N GLY A 51 12.91 -17.88 -2.54
CA GLY A 51 11.67 -17.41 -3.19
C GLY A 51 11.05 -16.19 -2.52
N TYR A 52 11.54 -15.81 -1.34
CA TYR A 52 11.15 -14.65 -0.58
C TYR A 52 12.37 -13.77 -0.28
N MET A 53 12.17 -12.56 0.21
CA MET A 53 13.27 -11.75 0.71
C MET A 53 13.89 -12.41 1.94
N LEU A 54 15.22 -12.37 2.02
CA LEU A 54 15.98 -13.00 3.09
C LEU A 54 17.18 -12.14 3.47
N ARG A 55 17.23 -11.66 4.70
CA ARG A 55 18.26 -10.76 5.21
C ARG A 55 19.70 -11.30 5.10
N THR A 56 19.86 -12.62 5.11
CA THR A 56 21.16 -13.28 4.92
C THR A 56 21.55 -13.42 3.46
N GLU A 57 20.67 -13.12 2.52
CA GLU A 57 20.93 -13.23 1.08
C GLU A 57 21.45 -11.90 0.50
N SER A 58 21.01 -10.76 1.04
CA SER A 58 21.40 -9.43 0.56
C SER A 58 21.11 -8.35 1.60
N ASP A 59 21.99 -7.34 1.68
CA ASP A 59 21.78 -6.14 2.51
C ASP A 59 20.55 -5.33 2.05
N HIS A 60 20.14 -5.50 0.79
CA HIS A 60 18.93 -4.88 0.26
C HIS A 60 17.64 -5.52 0.77
N ASP A 61 17.71 -6.72 1.33
CA ASP A 61 16.58 -7.44 1.89
C ASP A 61 16.43 -7.11 3.39
N CYS A 62 15.85 -5.96 3.71
CA CYS A 62 15.77 -5.45 5.08
C CYS A 62 14.84 -6.26 6.00
N TYR A 63 13.97 -7.08 5.44
CA TYR A 63 12.99 -7.90 6.17
C TYR A 63 12.85 -9.29 5.55
N GLY A 64 13.00 -10.33 6.36
CA GLY A 64 12.71 -11.71 5.95
C GLY A 64 11.21 -11.97 6.06
N ALA A 65 10.59 -12.42 4.98
CA ALA A 65 9.15 -12.58 4.88
C ALA A 65 8.75 -14.00 4.47
N GLY A 66 7.52 -14.19 4.06
CA GLY A 66 6.89 -15.47 3.71
C GLY A 66 5.50 -15.60 4.34
N HIS A 67 5.19 -14.74 5.30
CA HIS A 67 3.88 -14.67 5.97
C HIS A 67 3.12 -13.41 5.55
N ALA A 68 1.83 -13.58 5.22
CA ALA A 68 0.95 -12.48 4.83
C ALA A 68 0.60 -11.57 6.03
N GLY A 69 0.38 -10.29 5.75
CA GLY A 69 -0.08 -9.31 6.73
C GLY A 69 1.00 -8.80 7.69
N THR A 70 2.28 -9.09 7.46
CA THR A 70 3.37 -8.74 8.37
C THR A 70 4.15 -7.50 7.95
N ALA A 71 4.12 -7.13 6.67
CA ALA A 71 4.97 -6.08 6.11
C ALA A 71 4.68 -4.70 6.69
N VAL A 72 3.41 -4.36 6.89
CA VAL A 72 3.03 -3.03 7.39
C VAL A 72 3.52 -2.83 8.82
N SER A 73 3.39 -3.85 9.68
CA SER A 73 3.89 -3.82 11.07
C SER A 73 5.42 -3.75 11.12
N ALA A 74 6.11 -4.54 10.29
CA ALA A 74 7.57 -4.52 10.21
C ALA A 74 8.09 -3.16 9.73
N ALA A 75 7.50 -2.62 8.68
CA ALA A 75 7.84 -1.30 8.13
C ALA A 75 7.56 -0.18 9.14
N LEU A 76 6.45 -0.26 9.88
CA LEU A 76 6.13 0.69 10.94
C LEU A 76 7.20 0.69 12.04
N GLY A 77 7.65 -0.50 12.46
CA GLY A 77 8.76 -0.63 13.41
C GLY A 77 10.05 0.00 12.91
N MET A 78 10.38 -0.18 11.62
CA MET A 78 11.55 0.46 11.00
C MET A 78 11.40 1.99 10.94
N ALA A 79 10.21 2.50 10.61
CA ALA A 79 9.93 3.93 10.58
C ALA A 79 10.03 4.55 12.00
N ALA A 80 9.49 3.87 13.00
CA ALA A 80 9.60 4.29 14.39
C ALA A 80 11.07 4.34 14.85
N ALA A 81 11.86 3.31 14.53
CA ALA A 81 13.29 3.27 14.85
C ALA A 81 14.06 4.41 14.17
N ARG A 82 13.78 4.69 12.89
CA ARG A 82 14.32 5.84 12.16
C ARG A 82 14.01 7.15 12.88
N ASP A 83 12.75 7.37 13.27
CA ASP A 83 12.33 8.62 13.91
C ASP A 83 12.99 8.80 15.30
N VAL A 84 13.17 7.72 16.06
CA VAL A 84 13.87 7.72 17.35
C VAL A 84 15.38 8.00 17.18
N THR A 85 16.00 7.43 16.16
CA THR A 85 17.44 7.62 15.88
C THR A 85 17.76 8.93 15.16
N GLY A 86 16.74 9.62 14.64
CA GLY A 86 16.91 10.85 13.86
C GLY A 86 17.52 10.63 12.48
N SER A 87 17.47 9.41 11.96
CA SER A 87 17.92 9.12 10.60
C SER A 87 16.88 9.50 9.53
N ASP A 88 17.27 9.51 8.26
CA ASP A 88 16.50 10.17 7.19
C ASP A 88 15.96 9.23 6.10
N GLU A 89 16.23 7.93 6.22
CA GLU A 89 15.81 6.93 5.23
C GLU A 89 14.29 6.88 5.05
N HIS A 90 13.87 6.54 3.85
CA HIS A 90 12.48 6.24 3.56
C HIS A 90 12.15 4.78 3.89
N VAL A 91 10.94 4.56 4.38
CA VAL A 91 10.41 3.22 4.62
C VAL A 91 9.16 3.05 3.77
N VAL A 92 9.19 2.06 2.90
CA VAL A 92 8.13 1.74 1.95
C VAL A 92 7.63 0.32 2.21
N ALA A 93 6.39 0.19 2.62
CA ALA A 93 5.71 -1.10 2.69
C ALA A 93 4.93 -1.33 1.40
N VAL A 94 5.07 -2.52 0.82
CA VAL A 94 4.30 -2.94 -0.37
C VAL A 94 3.46 -4.14 0.02
N ALA A 95 2.14 -3.98 0.00
CA ALA A 95 1.19 -5.00 0.42
C ALA A 95 0.12 -5.22 -0.65
N GLY A 96 -0.25 -6.47 -0.89
CA GLY A 96 -1.38 -6.81 -1.73
C GLY A 96 -2.72 -6.60 -1.00
N ASP A 97 -3.81 -6.55 -1.75
CA ASP A 97 -5.17 -6.41 -1.23
C ASP A 97 -5.52 -7.49 -0.19
N ALA A 98 -5.10 -8.74 -0.43
CA ALA A 98 -5.30 -9.85 0.50
C ALA A 98 -4.61 -9.62 1.86
N ALA A 99 -3.47 -8.93 1.91
CA ALA A 99 -2.78 -8.61 3.16
C ALA A 99 -3.62 -7.71 4.09
N PHE A 100 -4.53 -6.93 3.53
CA PHE A 100 -5.46 -6.08 4.29
C PHE A 100 -6.63 -6.85 4.92
N THR A 101 -6.74 -8.14 4.69
CA THR A 101 -7.66 -8.99 5.45
C THR A 101 -7.02 -9.56 6.72
N CYS A 102 -5.73 -9.34 6.92
CA CYS A 102 -4.98 -9.83 8.08
C CYS A 102 -5.04 -8.85 9.26
N GLY A 103 -5.27 -9.37 10.46
CA GLY A 103 -5.34 -8.58 11.70
C GLY A 103 -4.11 -7.69 11.95
N PRO A 104 -2.87 -8.20 11.84
CA PRO A 104 -1.65 -7.40 12.08
C PRO A 104 -1.52 -6.18 11.16
N THR A 105 -2.04 -6.24 9.94
CA THR A 105 -2.07 -5.07 9.04
C THR A 105 -2.94 -3.95 9.61
N PHE A 106 -4.13 -4.29 10.14
CA PHE A 106 -5.01 -3.30 10.77
C PHE A 106 -4.45 -2.74 12.07
N GLU A 107 -3.80 -3.57 12.86
CA GLU A 107 -3.13 -3.13 14.07
C GLU A 107 -2.02 -2.10 13.74
N ALA A 108 -1.23 -2.37 12.71
CA ALA A 108 -0.24 -1.42 12.24
C ALA A 108 -0.87 -0.12 11.72
N LEU A 109 -1.90 -0.20 10.87
CA LEU A 109 -2.61 0.97 10.34
C LEU A 109 -3.13 1.86 11.47
N ASN A 110 -3.69 1.25 12.52
CA ASN A 110 -4.21 1.97 13.69
C ASN A 110 -3.13 2.77 14.43
N ASN A 111 -1.86 2.37 14.30
CA ASN A 111 -0.76 2.99 15.03
C ASN A 111 0.10 3.94 14.15
N ILE A 112 -0.03 3.92 12.82
CA ILE A 112 0.86 4.67 11.92
C ILE A 112 0.86 6.17 12.25
N ALA A 113 -0.32 6.80 12.33
CA ALA A 113 -0.42 8.25 12.50
C ALA A 113 0.17 8.76 13.82
N GLU A 114 0.11 7.93 14.88
CA GLU A 114 0.65 8.27 16.19
C GLU A 114 2.15 7.96 16.30
N THR A 115 2.65 7.03 15.49
CA THR A 115 4.03 6.53 15.59
C THR A 115 4.99 7.30 14.69
N THR A 116 4.58 7.65 13.47
CA THR A 116 5.48 8.27 12.47
C THR A 116 4.74 9.24 11.55
N LYS A 117 5.48 10.23 11.02
CA LYS A 117 4.96 11.17 10.01
C LYS A 117 5.47 10.89 8.59
N LYS A 118 6.44 9.98 8.43
CA LYS A 118 7.10 9.67 7.17
C LYS A 118 7.05 8.17 6.90
N PHE A 119 5.93 7.72 6.34
CA PHE A 119 5.66 6.34 6.03
C PHE A 119 4.96 6.22 4.68
N ILE A 120 5.40 5.30 3.84
CA ILE A 120 4.81 5.05 2.53
C ILE A 120 4.24 3.64 2.51
N LEU A 121 2.94 3.54 2.27
CA LEU A 121 2.25 2.28 2.09
C LEU A 121 1.73 2.19 0.66
N VAL A 122 2.19 1.20 -0.07
CA VAL A 122 1.73 0.90 -1.43
C VAL A 122 0.76 -0.27 -1.35
N LEU A 123 -0.50 0.01 -1.63
CA LEU A 123 -1.52 -1.01 -1.86
C LEU A 123 -1.43 -1.47 -3.32
N ASN A 124 -0.94 -2.68 -3.53
CA ASN A 124 -0.88 -3.30 -4.85
C ASN A 124 -2.08 -4.23 -5.02
N ASP A 125 -3.11 -3.72 -5.66
CA ASP A 125 -4.30 -4.48 -5.97
C ASP A 125 -4.26 -4.93 -7.44
N ASN A 126 -4.30 -6.24 -7.65
CA ASN A 126 -4.29 -6.86 -8.98
C ASN A 126 -5.53 -7.76 -9.20
N GLU A 127 -6.53 -7.64 -8.33
CA GLU A 127 -7.76 -8.46 -8.34
C GLU A 127 -7.54 -9.98 -8.22
N TRP A 128 -6.28 -10.41 -8.00
CA TRP A 128 -5.90 -11.81 -7.92
C TRP A 128 -5.39 -12.17 -6.54
N SER A 129 -6.00 -13.15 -5.94
CA SER A 129 -5.45 -13.90 -4.80
C SER A 129 -5.43 -15.40 -5.16
N ILE A 130 -4.76 -16.21 -4.33
CA ILE A 130 -4.70 -17.67 -4.51
C ILE A 130 -6.12 -18.26 -4.48
N ASP A 131 -7.01 -17.66 -3.69
CA ASP A 131 -8.45 -17.94 -3.63
C ASP A 131 -9.22 -16.64 -3.49
N ARG A 132 -10.56 -16.68 -3.65
CA ARG A 132 -11.40 -15.47 -3.51
C ARG A 132 -11.25 -14.88 -2.12
N ASN A 133 -10.90 -13.61 -2.07
CA ASN A 133 -10.90 -12.86 -0.82
C ASN A 133 -12.31 -12.84 -0.22
N VAL A 134 -12.44 -13.26 1.04
CA VAL A 134 -13.72 -13.36 1.75
C VAL A 134 -13.78 -12.36 2.90
N GLY A 135 -14.99 -12.04 3.34
CA GLY A 135 -15.22 -11.16 4.48
C GLY A 135 -15.63 -9.74 4.10
N ALA A 136 -15.95 -8.93 5.11
CA ALA A 136 -16.45 -7.57 4.91
C ALA A 136 -15.40 -6.64 4.30
N ILE A 137 -14.14 -6.81 4.68
CA ILE A 137 -13.02 -6.01 4.18
C ILE A 137 -12.74 -6.32 2.71
N ALA A 138 -12.73 -7.59 2.33
CA ALA A 138 -12.59 -7.99 0.93
C ALA A 138 -13.73 -7.42 0.07
N LYS A 139 -14.97 -7.48 0.56
CA LYS A 139 -16.12 -6.84 -0.11
C LYS A 139 -15.96 -5.33 -0.21
N TYR A 140 -15.41 -4.69 0.82
CA TYR A 140 -15.12 -3.27 0.80
C TYR A 140 -14.11 -2.93 -0.29
N PHE A 141 -12.95 -3.58 -0.37
CA PHE A 141 -11.97 -3.34 -1.44
C PHE A 141 -12.54 -3.64 -2.82
N HIS A 142 -13.28 -4.73 -2.99
CA HIS A 142 -13.94 -5.03 -4.27
C HIS A 142 -14.96 -3.95 -4.69
N ALA A 143 -15.73 -3.43 -3.74
CA ALA A 143 -16.67 -2.33 -4.01
C ALA A 143 -15.95 -1.04 -4.46
N LEU A 144 -14.70 -0.83 -4.03
CA LEU A 144 -13.88 0.31 -4.43
C LEU A 144 -13.44 0.23 -5.89
N GLN A 145 -13.10 -0.96 -6.34
CA GLN A 145 -12.64 -1.23 -7.71
C GLN A 145 -13.80 -1.19 -8.72
N THR A 146 -14.95 -1.74 -8.33
CA THR A 146 -16.10 -1.86 -9.23
C THR A 146 -16.94 -0.58 -9.34
N SER A 147 -16.63 0.48 -8.59
CA SER A 147 -17.36 1.73 -8.66
C SER A 147 -17.00 2.60 -9.88
N SER A 148 -17.11 2.04 -11.09
CA SER A 148 -17.28 2.83 -12.33
C SER A 148 -18.49 3.79 -12.25
N THR A 149 -19.39 3.55 -11.34
CA THR A 149 -20.46 4.45 -10.88
C THR A 149 -19.92 5.77 -10.32
N TYR A 150 -18.66 5.81 -9.90
CA TYR A 150 -18.04 7.03 -9.33
C TYR A 150 -17.85 8.15 -10.36
N SER A 151 -17.30 7.87 -11.53
CA SER A 151 -17.12 8.89 -12.56
C SER A 151 -18.50 9.41 -13.00
N HIS A 152 -19.48 8.53 -13.14
CA HIS A 152 -20.84 8.91 -13.53
C HIS A 152 -21.59 9.71 -12.46
N ILE A 153 -21.41 9.45 -11.19
CA ILE A 153 -22.04 10.22 -10.09
C ILE A 153 -21.34 11.56 -9.94
N HIS A 154 -20.02 11.60 -10.05
CA HIS A 154 -19.23 12.83 -10.00
C HIS A 154 -19.61 13.77 -11.16
N ASP A 155 -19.69 13.25 -12.38
CA ASP A 155 -20.04 14.04 -13.56
C ASP A 155 -21.47 14.55 -13.50
N LYS A 156 -22.44 13.73 -13.06
CA LYS A 156 -23.82 14.14 -12.85
C LYS A 156 -24.01 15.10 -11.68
N ALA A 157 -23.25 14.95 -10.59
CA ALA A 157 -23.27 15.89 -9.47
C ALA A 157 -22.67 17.24 -9.85
N ALA A 158 -21.57 17.24 -10.61
CA ALA A 158 -20.97 18.46 -11.14
C ALA A 158 -21.93 19.20 -12.09
N GLU A 159 -22.56 18.46 -13.00
CA GLU A 159 -23.55 18.97 -13.94
C GLU A 159 -24.83 19.51 -13.25
N PHE A 160 -25.26 18.87 -12.17
CA PHE A 160 -26.39 19.32 -11.36
C PHE A 160 -26.08 20.58 -10.57
N VAL A 161 -24.86 20.68 -9.98
CA VAL A 161 -24.38 21.86 -9.26
C VAL A 161 -24.23 23.05 -10.21
N GLU A 162 -23.80 22.83 -11.45
CA GLU A 162 -23.63 23.87 -12.45
C GLU A 162 -24.99 24.40 -12.93
N LYS A 163 -26.02 23.55 -13.01
CA LYS A 163 -27.39 23.93 -13.42
C LYS A 163 -28.22 24.63 -12.33
N VAL A 164 -27.88 24.45 -11.05
CA VAL A 164 -28.74 24.93 -9.92
C VAL A 164 -28.07 26.04 -9.10
N ALA A 165 -26.86 26.48 -9.42
CA ALA A 165 -26.01 27.27 -8.53
C ALA A 165 -26.39 28.75 -8.39
N GLY A 166 -27.08 29.07 -7.30
CA GLY A 166 -26.99 30.34 -6.58
C GLY A 166 -25.92 30.23 -5.48
N LYS A 167 -25.27 31.35 -5.11
CA LYS A 167 -24.11 31.39 -4.16
C LYS A 167 -24.35 30.70 -2.80
N SER A 168 -25.59 30.58 -2.33
CA SER A 168 -25.95 29.97 -1.05
C SER A 168 -25.98 28.42 -1.10
N VAL A 169 -26.20 27.84 -2.27
CA VAL A 169 -26.28 26.38 -2.47
C VAL A 169 -24.88 25.74 -2.53
N ARG A 170 -23.87 26.53 -2.89
CA ARG A 170 -22.48 26.04 -3.03
C ARG A 170 -21.88 25.53 -1.71
N SER A 171 -22.19 26.19 -0.57
CA SER A 171 -21.71 25.73 0.74
C SER A 171 -22.43 24.47 1.23
N MET A 172 -23.71 24.31 0.86
CA MET A 172 -24.51 23.15 1.21
C MET A 172 -24.17 21.96 0.30
N ALA A 173 -23.95 22.20 -1.00
CA ALA A 173 -23.49 21.20 -1.96
C ALA A 173 -22.10 20.66 -1.55
N HIS A 174 -21.17 21.51 -1.11
CA HIS A 174 -19.87 21.06 -0.57
C HIS A 174 -20.00 20.22 0.71
N ARG A 175 -20.99 20.49 1.57
CA ARG A 175 -21.22 19.65 2.76
C ARG A 175 -21.84 18.32 2.39
N VAL A 176 -22.81 18.30 1.49
CA VAL A 176 -23.45 17.06 1.00
C VAL A 176 -22.44 16.23 0.18
N GLU A 177 -21.66 16.86 -0.68
CA GLU A 177 -20.58 16.24 -1.43
C GLU A 177 -19.53 15.61 -0.49
N ARG A 178 -19.09 16.34 0.55
CA ARG A 178 -18.14 15.84 1.55
C ARG A 178 -18.74 14.70 2.37
N SER A 179 -20.03 14.74 2.70
CA SER A 179 -20.74 13.66 3.40
C SER A 179 -20.97 12.44 2.52
N ALA A 180 -21.28 12.61 1.25
CA ALA A 180 -21.42 11.52 0.28
C ALA A 180 -20.05 10.91 -0.06
N LYS A 181 -19.00 11.74 -0.23
CA LYS A 181 -17.61 11.27 -0.33
C LYS A 181 -17.22 10.43 0.88
N ASN A 182 -17.51 10.88 2.09
CA ASN A 182 -17.17 10.16 3.32
C ASN A 182 -17.88 8.81 3.49
N LEU A 183 -18.93 8.51 2.75
CA LEU A 183 -19.69 7.27 2.85
C LEU A 183 -19.32 6.22 1.78
N LEU A 184 -18.64 6.62 0.71
CA LEU A 184 -18.50 5.80 -0.50
C LEU A 184 -17.05 5.55 -0.96
N PHE A 185 -16.01 6.07 -0.25
CA PHE A 185 -14.64 6.04 -0.76
C PHE A 185 -13.61 5.25 0.08
N PRO A 186 -12.60 4.64 -0.62
CA PRO A 186 -11.48 3.95 0.03
C PRO A 186 -10.56 4.86 0.80
N ASN A 187 -10.36 6.07 0.29
CA ASN A 187 -9.59 7.11 0.96
C ASN A 187 -10.11 7.37 2.38
N VAL A 188 -11.43 7.26 2.62
CA VAL A 188 -12.03 7.46 3.95
C VAL A 188 -11.46 6.50 4.99
N LEU A 189 -11.22 5.23 4.64
CA LEU A 189 -10.63 4.29 5.58
C LEU A 189 -9.21 4.72 5.96
N PHE A 190 -8.35 4.96 4.97
CA PHE A 190 -6.96 5.33 5.19
C PHE A 190 -6.82 6.73 5.81
N GLU A 191 -7.66 7.69 5.40
CA GLU A 191 -7.71 9.02 6.01
C GLU A 191 -8.13 8.97 7.49
N LYS A 192 -9.02 8.06 7.88
CA LYS A 192 -9.36 7.85 9.29
C LYS A 192 -8.23 7.25 10.11
N PHE A 193 -7.32 6.53 9.47
CA PHE A 193 -6.06 6.10 10.07
C PHE A 193 -4.96 7.19 10.00
N GLY A 194 -5.31 8.42 9.60
CA GLY A 194 -4.37 9.54 9.51
C GLY A 194 -3.40 9.49 8.33
N MET A 195 -3.69 8.68 7.33
CA MET A 195 -2.89 8.54 6.10
C MET A 195 -3.53 9.33 4.94
N HIS A 196 -2.70 9.95 4.12
CA HIS A 196 -3.16 10.52 2.85
C HIS A 196 -3.17 9.43 1.78
N TYR A 197 -4.27 9.34 1.05
CA TYR A 197 -4.46 8.39 -0.05
C TYR A 197 -4.38 9.13 -1.39
N TYR A 198 -3.58 8.57 -2.34
CA TYR A 198 -3.37 9.12 -3.66
C TYR A 198 -3.71 8.11 -4.75
#